data_31e7319f670a2e11c1a99018177755a7
#
_entry.id   31e7319f670a2e11c1a99018177755a7
#
_cell.length_a   1.000
_cell.length_b   1.000
_cell.length_c   1.000
_cell.angle_alpha   90.00
_cell.angle_beta   90.00
_cell.angle_gamma   90.00
#
_symmetry.space_group_name_H-M   'P 1'
#
loop_
_entity.id
_entity.type
_entity.pdbx_description
1 polymer ?
#
loop_
_entity_poly.entity_id
_entity_poly.type
_entity_poly.pdbx_seq_one_letter_code
_entity_poly.pdbx_strand_id
1 'polypeptide(L)'
;MADNYIERQQEQYEARKAAWKQAQKYGKKKLTAVRPAESKSHTSTVSKPEDSKRRVFITGGAEGIGKAIVEAFHLAGNQVAFCDINEISGQETAKATGAIFHKVDVSDKNALESCMQTILAEWNDIDIIVNNVGISKFSSITETSVEDFDKILSINLRPVFITSRLLAIHRKKQPSPNPYGRIINICSTRYLMSEPGSEGYAASKGGIYSLTHALALSLSEWNITVNSIAPGWIQTHDYDQLRPEDHSQHPSRRVGKPEDIARMCLFLCEENNDFINGENITI
;
A
#
# COMPACT_ATOMS: atom_id res chain seq x y z
N MET A 1 5.21 -34.83 -6.55
CA MET A 1 4.99 -34.10 -5.27
C MET A 1 4.18 -32.80 -5.43
N ALA A 2 3.95 -32.28 -6.63
CA ALA A 2 3.10 -31.10 -6.87
C ALA A 2 1.59 -31.40 -6.81
N ASP A 3 1.18 -32.58 -7.19
CA ASP A 3 -0.25 -32.96 -7.33
C ASP A 3 -1.02 -32.94 -5.99
N ASN A 4 -0.37 -33.35 -4.90
CA ASN A 4 -1.00 -33.37 -3.57
C ASN A 4 -1.29 -31.97 -2.97
N TYR A 5 -0.70 -30.88 -3.47
CA TYR A 5 -0.93 -29.54 -2.93
C TYR A 5 -2.23 -28.95 -3.48
N ILE A 6 -2.46 -29.09 -4.77
CA ILE A 6 -3.66 -28.58 -5.44
C ILE A 6 -4.91 -29.32 -4.95
N GLU A 7 -4.82 -30.65 -4.81
CA GLU A 7 -5.92 -31.45 -4.26
C GLU A 7 -6.28 -31.07 -2.82
N ARG A 8 -5.27 -30.86 -1.95
CA ARG A 8 -5.50 -30.39 -0.57
C ARG A 8 -6.13 -28.99 -0.51
N GLN A 9 -5.73 -28.09 -1.40
CA GLN A 9 -6.33 -26.74 -1.48
C GLN A 9 -7.79 -26.83 -1.94
N GLN A 10 -8.07 -27.72 -2.87
CA GLN A 10 -9.42 -27.94 -3.39
C GLN A 10 -10.34 -28.59 -2.34
N GLU A 11 -9.84 -29.57 -1.60
CA GLU A 11 -10.54 -30.16 -0.46
C GLU A 11 -10.85 -29.14 0.65
N GLN A 12 -9.86 -28.29 1.01
CA GLN A 12 -10.05 -27.22 1.99
C GLN A 12 -11.08 -26.18 1.52
N TYR A 13 -11.06 -25.82 0.24
CA TYR A 13 -12.05 -24.90 -0.34
C TYR A 13 -13.46 -25.50 -0.29
N GLU A 14 -13.63 -26.75 -0.70
CA GLU A 14 -14.95 -27.42 -0.66
C GLU A 14 -15.45 -27.63 0.77
N ALA A 15 -14.56 -27.93 1.73
CA ALA A 15 -14.91 -28.03 3.14
C ALA A 15 -15.40 -26.68 3.71
N ARG A 16 -14.71 -25.58 3.41
CA ARG A 16 -15.13 -24.20 3.78
C ARG A 16 -16.48 -23.83 3.16
N LYS A 17 -16.66 -24.13 1.90
CA LYS A 17 -17.91 -23.90 1.16
C LYS A 17 -19.09 -24.72 1.73
N ALA A 18 -18.86 -25.97 2.12
CA ALA A 18 -19.85 -26.80 2.79
C ALA A 18 -20.22 -26.26 4.17
N ALA A 19 -19.22 -25.84 4.97
CA ALA A 19 -19.42 -25.24 6.29
C ALA A 19 -20.22 -23.91 6.18
N TRP A 20 -19.91 -23.08 5.19
CA TRP A 20 -20.64 -21.82 4.92
C TRP A 20 -22.11 -22.10 4.52
N LYS A 21 -22.35 -23.08 3.64
CA LYS A 21 -23.72 -23.50 3.28
C LYS A 21 -24.51 -24.05 4.48
N GLN A 22 -23.85 -24.79 5.37
CA GLN A 22 -24.49 -25.26 6.61
C GLN A 22 -24.82 -24.09 7.54
N ALA A 23 -23.90 -23.15 7.75
CA ALA A 23 -24.11 -21.96 8.58
C ALA A 23 -25.30 -21.12 8.06
N GLN A 24 -25.44 -20.95 6.74
CA GLN A 24 -26.61 -20.30 6.14
C GLN A 24 -27.93 -21.06 6.38
N LYS A 25 -27.88 -22.38 6.39
CA LYS A 25 -29.08 -23.23 6.61
C LYS A 25 -29.55 -23.19 8.06
N TYR A 26 -28.61 -23.05 9.01
CA TYR A 26 -28.91 -22.92 10.46
C TYR A 26 -29.18 -21.49 10.90
N GLY A 27 -28.65 -20.47 10.21
CA GLY A 27 -28.88 -19.04 10.51
C GLY A 27 -30.29 -18.53 10.19
N LYS A 28 -31.10 -19.30 9.46
CA LYS A 28 -32.48 -18.91 9.10
C LYS A 28 -33.54 -19.20 10.15
N LYS A 29 -33.21 -19.75 11.31
CA LYS A 29 -34.14 -19.93 12.44
C LYS A 29 -33.85 -18.89 13.52
N LYS A 30 -34.60 -17.82 13.54
CA LYS A 30 -34.89 -16.75 14.49
C LYS A 30 -34.45 -15.36 14.00
N LEU A 31 -35.29 -14.79 13.15
CA LEU A 31 -35.49 -13.35 13.11
C LEU A 31 -36.93 -13.11 13.56
N THR A 32 -37.14 -12.98 14.85
CA THR A 32 -38.34 -12.33 15.38
C THR A 32 -38.27 -10.86 15.01
N ALA A 33 -39.36 -10.36 14.47
CA ALA A 33 -39.48 -8.97 14.03
C ALA A 33 -39.04 -7.97 15.08
N VAL A 34 -37.96 -7.25 14.79
CA VAL A 34 -37.58 -6.02 15.50
C VAL A 34 -38.31 -4.87 14.80
N ARG A 35 -39.14 -4.13 15.58
CA ARG A 35 -39.82 -2.91 15.14
C ARG A 35 -38.78 -1.93 14.55
N PRO A 36 -39.14 -1.15 13.50
CA PRO A 36 -38.26 -0.11 13.00
C PRO A 36 -38.08 0.95 14.09
N ALA A 37 -36.84 1.16 14.52
CA ALA A 37 -36.49 2.30 15.33
C ALA A 37 -36.56 3.56 14.45
N GLU A 38 -37.24 4.59 14.94
CA GLU A 38 -37.34 5.90 14.32
C GLU A 38 -35.93 6.45 14.04
N SER A 39 -35.70 6.83 12.79
CA SER A 39 -34.49 7.52 12.36
C SER A 39 -34.42 8.89 12.98
N LYS A 40 -33.73 9.04 14.12
CA LYS A 40 -33.25 10.33 14.54
C LYS A 40 -32.02 10.68 13.71
N SER A 41 -32.16 11.68 12.85
CA SER A 41 -31.05 12.30 12.14
C SER A 41 -30.10 12.92 13.19
N HIS A 42 -29.03 12.19 13.51
CA HIS A 42 -27.90 12.76 14.24
C HIS A 42 -26.86 13.20 13.21
N THR A 43 -26.96 14.47 12.81
CA THR A 43 -25.80 15.24 12.38
C THR A 43 -24.93 15.48 13.62
N SER A 44 -24.20 14.48 14.05
CA SER A 44 -23.12 14.65 14.99
C SER A 44 -21.86 15.00 14.18
N THR A 45 -21.49 16.27 14.20
CA THR A 45 -20.09 16.68 14.02
C THR A 45 -19.30 16.05 15.17
N VAL A 46 -18.88 14.80 14.98
CA VAL A 46 -17.95 14.16 15.89
C VAL A 46 -16.61 14.84 15.66
N SER A 47 -16.24 15.77 16.53
CA SER A 47 -14.86 16.20 16.66
C SER A 47 -14.03 14.96 16.93
N LYS A 48 -13.07 14.64 16.01
CA LYS A 48 -12.12 13.55 16.23
C LYS A 48 -11.44 13.77 17.58
N PRO A 49 -11.34 12.75 18.44
CA PRO A 49 -10.51 12.84 19.64
C PRO A 49 -9.08 13.21 19.24
N GLU A 50 -8.43 14.06 20.01
CA GLU A 50 -7.02 14.47 19.81
C GLU A 50 -6.03 13.28 19.80
N ASP A 51 -6.47 12.10 20.17
CA ASP A 51 -5.69 10.86 20.30
C ASP A 51 -5.60 9.99 19.02
N SER A 52 -6.04 10.50 17.86
CA SER A 52 -6.14 9.71 16.63
C SER A 52 -5.00 9.91 15.63
N LYS A 53 -3.84 10.42 16.05
CA LYS A 53 -2.67 10.53 15.17
C LYS A 53 -2.14 9.15 14.82
N ARG A 54 -2.25 8.76 13.54
CA ARG A 54 -1.67 7.51 13.03
C ARG A 54 -0.19 7.69 12.77
N ARG A 55 0.58 6.65 12.98
CA ARG A 55 2.02 6.56 12.72
C ARG A 55 2.22 5.99 11.33
N VAL A 56 2.75 6.80 10.43
CA VAL A 56 2.82 6.50 8.99
C VAL A 56 4.28 6.42 8.56
N PHE A 57 4.68 5.31 7.96
CA PHE A 57 5.98 5.15 7.33
C PHE A 57 5.84 5.05 5.81
N ILE A 58 6.61 5.85 5.07
CA ILE A 58 6.54 5.96 3.61
C ILE A 58 7.92 5.73 3.02
N THR A 59 8.05 4.85 2.03
CA THR A 59 9.29 4.69 1.27
C THR A 59 9.28 5.56 0.01
N GLY A 60 10.39 6.24 -0.30
CA GLY A 60 10.48 7.13 -1.46
C GLY A 60 9.68 8.42 -1.31
N GLY A 61 9.78 9.05 -0.13
CA GLY A 61 8.97 10.23 0.21
C GLY A 61 9.57 11.59 -0.15
N ALA A 62 10.74 11.64 -0.78
CA ALA A 62 11.42 12.90 -1.06
C ALA A 62 10.81 13.68 -2.23
N GLU A 63 10.29 13.00 -3.24
CA GLU A 63 9.84 13.60 -4.50
C GLU A 63 8.58 12.93 -5.05
N GLY A 64 7.98 13.56 -6.06
CA GLY A 64 6.92 12.97 -6.88
C GLY A 64 5.70 12.47 -6.07
N ILE A 65 5.25 11.26 -6.39
CA ILE A 65 4.10 10.63 -5.72
C ILE A 65 4.35 10.47 -4.22
N GLY A 66 5.55 10.02 -3.83
CA GLY A 66 5.89 9.81 -2.43
C GLY A 66 5.83 11.10 -1.60
N LYS A 67 6.36 12.22 -2.13
CA LYS A 67 6.27 13.53 -1.48
C LYS A 67 4.81 13.95 -1.28
N ALA A 68 3.97 13.82 -2.31
CA ALA A 68 2.55 14.15 -2.19
C ALA A 68 1.83 13.28 -1.14
N ILE A 69 2.24 12.02 -0.99
CA ILE A 69 1.71 11.13 0.06
C ILE A 69 2.18 11.62 1.45
N VAL A 70 3.47 11.97 1.62
CA VAL A 70 3.99 12.54 2.89
C VAL A 70 3.20 13.79 3.28
N GLU A 71 3.03 14.72 2.34
CA GLU A 71 2.29 15.97 2.55
C GLU A 71 0.82 15.70 2.94
N ALA A 72 0.15 14.80 2.23
CA ALA A 72 -1.24 14.47 2.48
C ALA A 72 -1.48 13.85 3.86
N PHE A 73 -0.65 12.88 4.27
CA PHE A 73 -0.76 12.30 5.61
C PHE A 73 -0.40 13.29 6.71
N HIS A 74 0.60 14.15 6.50
CA HIS A 74 0.94 15.21 7.44
C HIS A 74 -0.22 16.20 7.61
N LEU A 75 -0.79 16.70 6.51
CA LEU A 75 -1.95 17.61 6.53
C LEU A 75 -3.18 16.99 7.20
N ALA A 76 -3.33 15.66 7.12
CA ALA A 76 -4.36 14.92 7.84
C ALA A 76 -4.07 14.76 9.33
N GLY A 77 -2.97 15.34 9.86
CA GLY A 77 -2.61 15.36 11.27
C GLY A 77 -1.86 14.12 11.77
N ASN A 78 -1.40 13.25 10.87
CA ASN A 78 -0.67 12.04 11.24
C ASN A 78 0.80 12.33 11.59
N GLN A 79 1.41 11.43 12.36
CA GLN A 79 2.85 11.40 12.59
C GLN A 79 3.48 10.65 11.42
N VAL A 80 4.35 11.33 10.66
CA VAL A 80 4.91 10.78 9.41
C VAL A 80 6.42 10.65 9.52
N ALA A 81 6.94 9.48 9.17
CA ALA A 81 8.33 9.27 8.83
C ALA A 81 8.43 8.75 7.39
N PHE A 82 9.48 9.09 6.71
CA PHE A 82 9.75 8.58 5.38
C PHE A 82 11.24 8.35 5.14
N CYS A 83 11.54 7.49 4.19
CA CYS A 83 12.91 7.29 3.75
C CYS A 83 13.05 7.56 2.26
N ASP A 84 14.24 7.98 1.86
CA ASP A 84 14.64 8.19 0.47
C ASP A 84 16.16 8.12 0.34
N ILE A 85 16.64 7.87 -0.87
CA ILE A 85 18.08 7.93 -1.19
C ILE A 85 18.54 9.38 -1.44
N ASN A 86 17.63 10.26 -1.91
CA ASN A 86 17.91 11.67 -2.17
C ASN A 86 17.85 12.47 -0.87
N GLU A 87 19.03 12.76 -0.33
CA GLU A 87 19.19 13.48 0.93
C GLU A 87 18.70 14.92 0.86
N ILE A 88 18.98 15.62 -0.25
CA ILE A 88 18.63 17.04 -0.40
C ILE A 88 17.11 17.19 -0.44
N SER A 89 16.45 16.55 -1.38
CA SER A 89 15.00 16.61 -1.50
C SER A 89 14.28 16.03 -0.28
N GLY A 90 14.88 15.02 0.37
CA GLY A 90 14.36 14.45 1.62
C GLY A 90 14.35 15.45 2.76
N GLN A 91 15.45 16.19 2.96
CA GLN A 91 15.54 17.25 3.98
C GLN A 91 14.60 18.43 3.68
N GLU A 92 14.45 18.81 2.41
CA GLU A 92 13.49 19.85 1.99
C GLU A 92 12.04 19.44 2.31
N THR A 93 11.66 18.22 1.96
CA THR A 93 10.33 17.70 2.26
C THR A 93 10.08 17.59 3.77
N ALA A 94 11.07 17.12 4.53
CA ALA A 94 10.98 17.06 5.99
C ALA A 94 10.82 18.46 6.61
N LYS A 95 11.58 19.45 6.14
CA LYS A 95 11.47 20.83 6.60
C LYS A 95 10.10 21.46 6.29
N ALA A 96 9.54 21.15 5.10
CA ALA A 96 8.26 21.71 4.68
C ALA A 96 7.07 21.09 5.45
N THR A 97 7.18 19.83 5.86
CA THR A 97 6.08 19.07 6.48
C THR A 97 6.26 18.83 7.98
N GLY A 98 7.48 18.90 8.51
CA GLY A 98 7.77 18.43 9.87
C GLY A 98 7.82 16.89 10.00
N ALA A 99 7.76 16.15 8.90
CA ALA A 99 7.94 14.70 8.88
C ALA A 99 9.40 14.31 9.17
N ILE A 100 9.61 13.11 9.72
CA ILE A 100 10.95 12.61 10.02
C ILE A 100 11.54 11.97 8.76
N PHE A 101 12.70 12.44 8.34
CA PHE A 101 13.42 11.91 7.19
C PHE A 101 14.54 10.96 7.60
N HIS A 102 14.63 9.82 6.92
CA HIS A 102 15.73 8.87 7.01
C HIS A 102 16.37 8.67 5.63
N LYS A 103 17.69 8.91 5.52
CA LYS A 103 18.42 8.60 4.29
C LYS A 103 18.65 7.10 4.19
N VAL A 104 17.99 6.43 3.26
CA VAL A 104 18.06 4.97 3.08
C VAL A 104 18.01 4.62 1.59
N ASP A 105 18.94 3.79 1.15
CA ASP A 105 18.80 3.03 -0.08
C ASP A 105 18.02 1.74 0.24
N VAL A 106 16.78 1.64 -0.24
CA VAL A 106 15.92 0.48 0.03
C VAL A 106 16.40 -0.81 -0.64
N SER A 107 17.36 -0.74 -1.59
CA SER A 107 18.01 -1.91 -2.16
C SER A 107 18.99 -2.56 -1.17
N ASP A 108 19.50 -1.81 -0.21
CA ASP A 108 20.21 -2.36 0.94
C ASP A 108 19.20 -2.81 2.00
N LYS A 109 19.02 -4.14 2.07
CA LYS A 109 18.08 -4.76 3.01
C LYS A 109 18.40 -4.40 4.48
N ASN A 110 19.69 -4.32 4.84
CA ASN A 110 20.10 -4.07 6.21
C ASN A 110 19.80 -2.62 6.61
N ALA A 111 20.04 -1.67 5.68
CA ALA A 111 19.71 -0.26 5.90
C ALA A 111 18.20 -0.05 6.10
N LEU A 112 17.36 -0.69 5.25
CA LEU A 112 15.91 -0.62 5.37
C LEU A 112 15.40 -1.29 6.65
N GLU A 113 15.91 -2.47 7.00
CA GLU A 113 15.57 -3.17 8.24
C GLU A 113 15.93 -2.35 9.48
N SER A 114 17.13 -1.75 9.51
CA SER A 114 17.59 -0.89 10.59
C SER A 114 16.71 0.36 10.74
N CYS A 115 16.37 1.02 9.63
CA CYS A 115 15.46 2.17 9.64
C CYS A 115 14.09 1.82 10.22
N MET A 116 13.48 0.74 9.76
CA MET A 116 12.19 0.28 10.27
C MET A 116 12.25 -0.08 11.76
N GLN A 117 13.31 -0.75 12.20
CA GLN A 117 13.49 -1.11 13.61
C GLN A 117 13.64 0.12 14.49
N THR A 118 14.36 1.15 14.04
CA THR A 118 14.47 2.43 14.75
C THR A 118 13.10 3.07 14.93
N ILE A 119 12.32 3.19 13.86
CA ILE A 119 10.99 3.80 13.91
C ILE A 119 10.04 2.99 14.83
N LEU A 120 10.05 1.66 14.72
CA LEU A 120 9.25 0.79 15.57
C LEU A 120 9.62 0.91 17.05
N ALA A 121 10.92 1.08 17.36
CA ALA A 121 11.39 1.28 18.72
C ALA A 121 10.99 2.66 19.28
N GLU A 122 11.10 3.72 18.47
CA GLU A 122 10.76 5.08 18.90
C GLU A 122 9.24 5.29 19.02
N TRP A 123 8.46 4.71 18.13
CA TRP A 123 7.01 4.91 18.07
C TRP A 123 6.20 3.81 18.73
N ASN A 124 6.86 2.75 19.16
CA ASN A 124 6.25 1.55 19.73
C ASN A 124 5.35 0.74 18.77
N ASP A 125 5.02 1.25 17.58
CA ASP A 125 4.33 0.56 16.49
C ASP A 125 4.30 1.46 15.24
N ILE A 126 3.86 0.92 14.09
CA ILE A 126 3.52 1.65 12.88
C ILE A 126 2.11 1.25 12.47
N ASP A 127 1.25 2.24 12.24
CA ASP A 127 -0.16 2.01 11.87
C ASP A 127 -0.33 1.87 10.35
N ILE A 128 0.44 2.64 9.58
CA ILE A 128 0.32 2.70 8.12
C ILE A 128 1.70 2.60 7.50
N ILE A 129 1.85 1.71 6.51
CA ILE A 129 3.03 1.64 5.65
C ILE A 129 2.61 1.93 4.22
N VAL A 130 3.30 2.86 3.55
CA VAL A 130 3.17 3.07 2.12
C VAL A 130 4.48 2.71 1.44
N ASN A 131 4.47 1.61 0.69
CA ASN A 131 5.57 1.16 -0.13
C ASN A 131 5.48 1.82 -1.50
N ASN A 132 6.17 2.96 -1.66
CA ASN A 132 6.08 3.77 -2.86
C ASN A 132 7.34 3.72 -3.72
N VAL A 133 8.52 3.44 -3.18
CA VAL A 133 9.75 3.42 -3.98
C VAL A 133 9.61 2.54 -5.21
N GLY A 134 10.04 3.07 -6.35
CA GLY A 134 10.13 2.32 -7.57
C GLY A 134 10.94 3.05 -8.63
N ILE A 135 11.73 2.28 -9.37
CA ILE A 135 12.44 2.74 -10.55
C ILE A 135 11.94 2.01 -11.78
N SER A 136 12.04 2.65 -12.93
CA SER A 136 11.83 2.04 -14.23
C SER A 136 13.13 2.13 -15.04
N LYS A 137 13.49 1.04 -15.70
CA LYS A 137 14.52 1.03 -16.72
C LYS A 137 13.96 0.27 -17.91
N PHE A 138 13.90 0.94 -19.03
CA PHE A 138 13.44 0.37 -20.29
C PHE A 138 14.65 0.14 -21.19
N SER A 139 14.83 -1.10 -21.65
CA SER A 139 15.93 -1.50 -22.52
C SER A 139 15.50 -2.74 -23.30
N SER A 140 16.09 -2.93 -24.50
CA SER A 140 15.83 -4.14 -25.27
C SER A 140 16.14 -5.38 -24.44
N ILE A 141 15.32 -6.44 -24.59
CA ILE A 141 15.52 -7.71 -23.89
C ILE A 141 16.93 -8.31 -24.15
N THR A 142 17.51 -8.03 -25.31
CA THR A 142 18.86 -8.49 -25.69
C THR A 142 19.98 -7.67 -25.04
N GLU A 143 19.68 -6.50 -24.51
CA GLU A 143 20.63 -5.57 -23.86
C GLU A 143 20.46 -5.50 -22.35
N THR A 144 19.31 -5.92 -21.84
CA THR A 144 19.03 -5.95 -20.40
C THR A 144 19.85 -7.05 -19.73
N SER A 145 20.76 -6.67 -18.85
CA SER A 145 21.52 -7.63 -18.06
C SER A 145 20.67 -8.25 -16.94
N VAL A 146 21.08 -9.43 -16.45
CA VAL A 146 20.46 -10.07 -15.29
C VAL A 146 20.61 -9.19 -14.05
N GLU A 147 21.74 -8.51 -13.91
CA GLU A 147 22.02 -7.57 -12.81
C GLU A 147 21.07 -6.37 -12.81
N ASP A 148 20.72 -5.85 -13.99
CA ASP A 148 19.72 -4.79 -14.12
C ASP A 148 18.33 -5.27 -13.73
N PHE A 149 17.96 -6.47 -14.15
CA PHE A 149 16.71 -7.12 -13.76
C PHE A 149 16.64 -7.30 -12.24
N ASP A 150 17.68 -7.88 -11.63
CA ASP A 150 17.76 -8.11 -10.19
C ASP A 150 17.74 -6.78 -9.41
N LYS A 151 18.41 -5.74 -9.93
CA LYS A 151 18.39 -4.40 -9.33
C LYS A 151 16.98 -3.84 -9.28
N ILE A 152 16.21 -3.95 -10.36
CA ILE A 152 14.81 -3.48 -10.38
C ILE A 152 13.98 -4.23 -9.33
N LEU A 153 14.10 -5.55 -9.23
CA LEU A 153 13.38 -6.33 -8.22
C LEU A 153 13.81 -5.97 -6.81
N SER A 154 15.11 -5.73 -6.60
CA SER A 154 15.66 -5.38 -5.29
C SER A 154 15.16 -4.02 -4.78
N ILE A 155 14.84 -3.09 -5.68
CA ILE A 155 14.33 -1.76 -5.34
C ILE A 155 12.81 -1.73 -5.27
N ASN A 156 12.13 -2.34 -6.26
CA ASN A 156 10.69 -2.20 -6.40
C ASN A 156 9.89 -3.21 -5.56
N LEU A 157 10.35 -4.46 -5.50
CA LEU A 157 9.54 -5.58 -4.95
C LEU A 157 10.00 -6.00 -3.56
N ARG A 158 11.30 -6.23 -3.37
CA ARG A 158 11.84 -6.75 -2.11
C ARG A 158 11.53 -5.87 -0.89
N PRO A 159 11.55 -4.51 -0.97
CA PRO A 159 11.20 -3.65 0.15
C PRO A 159 9.77 -3.86 0.65
N VAL A 160 8.81 -4.12 -0.23
CA VAL A 160 7.41 -4.42 0.14
C VAL A 160 7.34 -5.62 1.08
N PHE A 161 8.09 -6.67 0.78
CA PHE A 161 8.16 -7.85 1.64
C PHE A 161 8.85 -7.53 2.98
N ILE A 162 9.96 -6.79 2.96
CA ILE A 162 10.75 -6.47 4.17
C ILE A 162 9.90 -5.66 5.15
N THR A 163 9.29 -4.56 4.71
CA THR A 163 8.51 -3.67 5.57
C THR A 163 7.30 -4.38 6.17
N SER A 164 6.57 -5.13 5.33
CA SER A 164 5.40 -5.90 5.77
C SER A 164 5.77 -6.99 6.78
N ARG A 165 6.87 -7.72 6.52
CA ARG A 165 7.38 -8.76 7.42
C ARG A 165 7.81 -8.20 8.77
N LEU A 166 8.51 -7.07 8.79
CA LEU A 166 8.97 -6.45 10.04
C LEU A 166 7.81 -5.97 10.89
N LEU A 167 6.78 -5.36 10.30
CA LEU A 167 5.57 -4.98 11.02
C LEU A 167 4.86 -6.22 11.61
N ALA A 168 4.73 -7.30 10.84
CA ALA A 168 4.14 -8.55 11.34
C ALA A 168 4.93 -9.15 12.51
N ILE A 169 6.26 -9.19 12.40
CA ILE A 169 7.12 -9.68 13.50
C ILE A 169 6.96 -8.81 14.74
N HIS A 170 6.88 -7.50 14.59
CA HIS A 170 6.68 -6.57 15.70
C HIS A 170 5.34 -6.85 16.39
N ARG A 171 4.24 -6.90 15.65
CA ARG A 171 2.89 -7.12 16.20
C ARG A 171 2.68 -8.50 16.78
N LYS A 172 3.37 -9.52 16.25
CA LYS A 172 3.39 -10.84 16.87
C LYS A 172 4.02 -10.83 18.28
N LYS A 173 5.03 -9.98 18.49
CA LYS A 173 5.73 -9.85 19.79
C LYS A 173 5.00 -8.91 20.74
N GLN A 174 4.34 -7.91 20.23
CA GLN A 174 3.65 -6.85 20.96
C GLN A 174 2.22 -6.67 20.44
N PRO A 175 1.28 -7.57 20.78
CA PRO A 175 -0.10 -7.46 20.31
C PRO A 175 -0.75 -6.20 20.88
N SER A 176 -1.38 -5.41 20.02
CA SER A 176 -2.16 -4.23 20.41
C SER A 176 -3.57 -4.62 20.82
N PRO A 177 -4.13 -4.02 21.88
CA PRO A 177 -5.54 -4.27 22.25
C PRO A 177 -6.54 -3.74 21.22
N ASN A 178 -6.17 -2.70 20.46
CA ASN A 178 -6.96 -2.13 19.38
C ASN A 178 -6.11 -2.11 18.10
N PRO A 179 -5.89 -3.26 17.47
CA PRO A 179 -5.02 -3.33 16.32
C PRO A 179 -5.66 -2.62 15.12
N TYR A 180 -4.95 -1.65 14.59
CA TYR A 180 -5.24 -1.02 13.31
C TYR A 180 -4.00 -1.09 12.44
N GLY A 181 -4.12 -1.55 11.21
CA GLY A 181 -3.00 -1.61 10.29
C GLY A 181 -3.43 -1.45 8.85
N ARG A 182 -2.67 -0.67 8.08
CA ARG A 182 -2.85 -0.49 6.64
C ARG A 182 -1.51 -0.56 5.94
N ILE A 183 -1.43 -1.35 4.90
CA ILE A 183 -0.27 -1.39 3.99
C ILE A 183 -0.77 -1.06 2.60
N ILE A 184 -0.21 -0.01 2.01
CA ILE A 184 -0.51 0.43 0.65
C ILE A 184 0.74 0.24 -0.20
N ASN A 185 0.62 -0.52 -1.27
CA ASN A 185 1.71 -0.77 -2.20
C ASN A 185 1.48 -0.01 -3.50
N ILE A 186 2.40 0.85 -3.90
CA ILE A 186 2.29 1.55 -5.19
C ILE A 186 2.77 0.61 -6.30
N CYS A 187 1.78 0.06 -6.99
CA CYS A 187 1.94 -0.80 -8.17
C CYS A 187 2.15 0.06 -9.44
N SER A 188 1.56 -0.33 -10.53
CA SER A 188 1.45 0.39 -11.80
C SER A 188 0.50 -0.37 -12.72
N THR A 189 -0.16 0.28 -13.66
CA THR A 189 -0.89 -0.40 -14.76
C THR A 189 0.00 -1.36 -15.56
N ARG A 190 1.32 -1.21 -15.48
CA ARG A 190 2.31 -2.11 -16.10
C ARG A 190 2.33 -3.53 -15.51
N TYR A 191 1.64 -3.79 -14.40
CA TYR A 191 1.45 -5.15 -13.89
C TYR A 191 0.62 -6.03 -14.86
N LEU A 192 -0.20 -5.41 -15.69
CA LEU A 192 -1.10 -6.08 -16.65
C LEU A 192 -0.87 -5.60 -18.09
N MET A 193 -0.61 -4.29 -18.28
CA MET A 193 -0.44 -3.65 -19.60
C MET A 193 1.03 -3.31 -19.82
N SER A 194 1.85 -4.33 -20.11
CA SER A 194 3.28 -4.18 -20.35
C SER A 194 3.57 -3.62 -21.74
N GLU A 195 4.79 -3.17 -21.95
CA GLU A 195 5.32 -2.73 -23.23
C GLU A 195 6.72 -3.32 -23.47
N PRO A 196 7.19 -3.37 -24.72
CA PRO A 196 8.52 -3.89 -25.03
C PRO A 196 9.61 -3.17 -24.23
N GLY A 197 10.59 -3.92 -23.74
CA GLY A 197 11.71 -3.39 -22.96
C GLY A 197 11.37 -3.07 -21.49
N SER A 198 10.20 -3.48 -21.00
CA SER A 198 9.76 -3.23 -19.62
C SER A 198 9.79 -4.46 -18.72
N GLU A 199 10.46 -5.54 -19.11
CA GLU A 199 10.35 -6.86 -18.49
C GLU A 199 10.63 -6.83 -16.99
N GLY A 200 11.73 -6.21 -16.56
CA GLY A 200 12.07 -6.09 -15.14
C GLY A 200 11.07 -5.24 -14.35
N TYR A 201 10.62 -4.12 -14.94
CA TYR A 201 9.62 -3.27 -14.31
C TYR A 201 8.27 -3.98 -14.21
N ALA A 202 7.80 -4.57 -15.29
CA ALA A 202 6.56 -5.32 -15.35
C ALA A 202 6.57 -6.52 -14.37
N ALA A 203 7.68 -7.27 -14.32
CA ALA A 203 7.86 -8.36 -13.36
C ALA A 203 7.78 -7.85 -11.91
N SER A 204 8.44 -6.71 -11.60
CA SER A 204 8.38 -6.12 -10.26
C SER A 204 6.97 -5.69 -9.88
N LYS A 205 6.22 -5.06 -10.79
CA LYS A 205 4.87 -4.58 -10.53
C LYS A 205 3.84 -5.73 -10.50
N GLY A 206 4.01 -6.75 -11.35
CA GLY A 206 3.27 -8.00 -11.26
C GLY A 206 3.52 -8.73 -9.94
N GLY A 207 4.78 -8.72 -9.48
CA GLY A 207 5.17 -9.23 -8.16
C GLY A 207 4.49 -8.49 -7.02
N ILE A 208 4.42 -7.14 -7.06
CA ILE A 208 3.71 -6.32 -6.06
C ILE A 208 2.23 -6.66 -6.04
N TYR A 209 1.59 -6.78 -7.20
CA TYR A 209 0.19 -7.18 -7.33
C TYR A 209 -0.07 -8.51 -6.60
N SER A 210 0.67 -9.56 -6.95
CA SER A 210 0.52 -10.89 -6.34
C SER A 210 0.87 -10.91 -4.86
N LEU A 211 1.93 -10.19 -4.45
CA LEU A 211 2.36 -10.10 -3.07
C LEU A 211 1.33 -9.37 -2.20
N THR A 212 0.65 -8.35 -2.73
CA THR A 212 -0.42 -7.63 -2.03
C THR A 212 -1.51 -8.59 -1.57
N HIS A 213 -2.03 -9.42 -2.45
CA HIS A 213 -3.06 -10.41 -2.11
C HIS A 213 -2.56 -11.45 -1.10
N ALA A 214 -1.35 -11.96 -1.29
CA ALA A 214 -0.76 -12.93 -0.36
C ALA A 214 -0.56 -12.34 1.04
N LEU A 215 -0.09 -11.09 1.13
CA LEU A 215 0.08 -10.38 2.40
C LEU A 215 -1.26 -10.06 3.06
N ALA A 216 -2.29 -9.70 2.30
CA ALA A 216 -3.63 -9.46 2.84
C ALA A 216 -4.18 -10.67 3.60
N LEU A 217 -3.96 -11.87 3.07
CA LEU A 217 -4.33 -13.13 3.75
C LEU A 217 -3.45 -13.38 4.98
N SER A 218 -2.13 -13.23 4.82
CA SER A 218 -1.17 -13.57 5.88
C SER A 218 -1.21 -12.61 7.08
N LEU A 219 -1.57 -11.32 6.84
CA LEU A 219 -1.53 -10.28 7.87
C LEU A 219 -2.90 -10.00 8.51
N SER A 220 -3.96 -10.65 8.04
CA SER A 220 -5.32 -10.47 8.56
C SER A 220 -5.46 -10.81 10.05
N GLU A 221 -4.66 -11.75 10.57
CA GLU A 221 -4.66 -12.09 11.99
C GLU A 221 -4.23 -10.94 12.91
N TRP A 222 -3.49 -9.95 12.39
CA TRP A 222 -3.09 -8.73 13.11
C TRP A 222 -3.93 -7.51 12.75
N ASN A 223 -5.08 -7.69 12.11
CA ASN A 223 -5.97 -6.61 11.67
C ASN A 223 -5.29 -5.62 10.72
N ILE A 224 -4.40 -6.13 9.87
CA ILE A 224 -3.72 -5.35 8.83
C ILE A 224 -4.39 -5.62 7.49
N THR A 225 -4.92 -4.58 6.85
CA THR A 225 -5.33 -4.67 5.45
C THR A 225 -4.16 -4.31 4.54
N VAL A 226 -4.07 -5.00 3.41
CA VAL A 226 -3.02 -4.76 2.41
C VAL A 226 -3.67 -4.57 1.05
N ASN A 227 -3.49 -3.40 0.48
CA ASN A 227 -4.01 -3.06 -0.84
C ASN A 227 -2.91 -2.47 -1.72
N SER A 228 -3.11 -2.47 -3.02
CA SER A 228 -2.24 -1.77 -3.96
C SER A 228 -2.99 -0.75 -4.79
N ILE A 229 -2.30 0.29 -5.17
CA ILE A 229 -2.76 1.28 -6.14
C ILE A 229 -1.92 1.11 -7.39
N ALA A 230 -2.57 1.01 -8.54
CA ALA A 230 -1.93 0.88 -9.85
C ALA A 230 -2.10 2.17 -10.66
N PRO A 231 -1.19 3.14 -10.51
CA PRO A 231 -1.25 4.37 -11.29
C PRO A 231 -1.10 4.10 -12.78
N GLY A 232 -1.85 4.86 -13.60
CA GLY A 232 -1.55 5.07 -14.99
C GLY A 232 -0.45 6.12 -15.16
N TRP A 233 -0.62 7.04 -16.11
CA TRP A 233 0.32 8.13 -16.26
C TRP A 233 0.07 9.23 -15.23
N ILE A 234 1.01 9.37 -14.29
CA ILE A 234 1.07 10.45 -13.29
C ILE A 234 2.27 11.32 -13.61
N GLN A 235 2.03 12.59 -13.93
CA GLN A 235 3.09 13.55 -14.18
C GLN A 235 3.57 14.15 -12.87
N THR A 236 4.85 13.97 -12.58
CA THR A 236 5.46 14.41 -11.30
C THR A 236 6.22 15.74 -11.43
N HIS A 237 6.59 16.12 -12.64
CA HIS A 237 7.31 17.37 -12.94
C HIS A 237 6.70 18.03 -14.17
N ASP A 238 6.85 19.34 -14.29
CA ASP A 238 6.50 20.10 -15.50
C ASP A 238 5.07 19.84 -16.03
N TYR A 239 4.10 19.72 -15.13
CA TYR A 239 2.73 19.43 -15.49
C TYR A 239 2.12 20.42 -16.49
N ASP A 240 2.50 21.69 -16.37
CA ASP A 240 2.01 22.78 -17.22
C ASP A 240 2.62 22.77 -18.65
N GLN A 241 3.62 21.92 -18.89
CA GLN A 241 4.20 21.70 -20.22
C GLN A 241 3.51 20.58 -21.00
N LEU A 242 2.56 19.88 -20.38
CA LEU A 242 1.77 18.85 -21.06
C LEU A 242 0.90 19.45 -22.15
N ARG A 243 0.85 18.76 -23.29
CA ARG A 243 0.04 19.17 -24.44
C ARG A 243 -1.43 18.76 -24.26
N PRO A 244 -2.39 19.42 -24.92
CA PRO A 244 -3.79 19.01 -24.90
C PRO A 244 -4.00 17.54 -25.31
N GLU A 245 -3.20 17.03 -26.26
CA GLU A 245 -3.24 15.63 -26.70
C GLU A 245 -2.87 14.66 -25.59
N ASP A 246 -1.93 15.02 -24.73
CA ASP A 246 -1.51 14.20 -23.59
C ASP A 246 -2.67 14.04 -22.60
N HIS A 247 -3.40 15.12 -22.33
CA HIS A 247 -4.59 15.10 -21.47
C HIS A 247 -5.75 14.30 -22.09
N SER A 248 -5.94 14.41 -23.41
CA SER A 248 -7.06 13.78 -24.11
C SER A 248 -6.96 12.25 -24.21
N GLN A 249 -5.78 11.68 -24.01
CA GLN A 249 -5.55 10.23 -23.96
C GLN A 249 -6.27 9.56 -22.78
N HIS A 250 -6.57 10.31 -21.74
CA HIS A 250 -7.22 9.79 -20.54
C HIS A 250 -8.74 10.01 -20.58
N PRO A 251 -9.55 9.02 -20.18
CA PRO A 251 -11.01 9.19 -20.07
C PRO A 251 -11.40 10.37 -19.16
N SER A 252 -10.61 10.65 -18.14
CA SER A 252 -10.78 11.80 -17.22
C SER A 252 -10.43 13.16 -17.85
N ARG A 253 -9.99 13.18 -19.12
CA ARG A 253 -9.57 14.38 -19.86
C ARG A 253 -8.40 15.13 -19.21
N ARG A 254 -7.60 14.45 -18.42
CA ARG A 254 -6.36 14.99 -17.87
C ARG A 254 -5.36 13.87 -17.52
N VAL A 255 -4.09 14.20 -17.58
CA VAL A 255 -3.03 13.38 -16.99
C VAL A 255 -3.17 13.41 -15.48
N GLY A 256 -2.85 12.32 -14.81
CA GLY A 256 -2.90 12.21 -13.34
C GLY A 256 -1.83 13.08 -12.66
N LYS A 257 -2.09 13.44 -11.42
CA LYS A 257 -1.18 14.18 -10.54
C LYS A 257 -0.82 13.34 -9.31
N PRO A 258 0.32 13.58 -8.67
CA PRO A 258 0.71 12.88 -7.43
C PRO A 258 -0.37 12.90 -6.35
N GLU A 259 -1.12 13.99 -6.23
CA GLU A 259 -2.20 14.15 -5.26
C GLU A 259 -3.39 13.20 -5.52
N ASP A 260 -3.57 12.72 -6.75
CA ASP A 260 -4.61 11.72 -7.04
C ASP A 260 -4.31 10.41 -6.33
N ILE A 261 -3.04 10.02 -6.32
CA ILE A 261 -2.56 8.82 -5.62
C ILE A 261 -2.58 9.03 -4.11
N ALA A 262 -2.14 10.20 -3.64
CA ALA A 262 -2.13 10.53 -2.21
C ALA A 262 -3.54 10.49 -1.60
N ARG A 263 -4.57 11.01 -2.31
CA ARG A 263 -5.97 10.92 -1.87
C ARG A 263 -6.48 9.50 -1.78
N MET A 264 -6.09 8.62 -2.71
CA MET A 264 -6.47 7.22 -2.64
C MET A 264 -5.76 6.50 -1.47
N CYS A 265 -4.50 6.85 -1.18
CA CYS A 265 -3.84 6.34 0.02
C CYS A 265 -4.60 6.73 1.29
N LEU A 266 -5.01 7.98 1.44
CA LEU A 266 -5.82 8.42 2.58
C LEU A 266 -7.15 7.66 2.66
N PHE A 267 -7.87 7.52 1.54
CA PHE A 267 -9.13 6.79 1.49
C PHE A 267 -8.99 5.34 1.96
N LEU A 268 -7.99 4.62 1.46
CA LEU A 268 -7.75 3.22 1.86
C LEU A 268 -7.32 3.09 3.34
N CYS A 269 -6.87 4.17 3.95
CA CYS A 269 -6.44 4.21 5.35
C CYS A 269 -7.53 4.73 6.30
N GLU A 270 -8.74 5.05 5.84
CA GLU A 270 -9.85 5.37 6.72
C GLU A 270 -10.29 4.15 7.55
N GLU A 271 -10.75 4.39 8.76
CA GLU A 271 -11.18 3.30 9.67
C GLU A 271 -12.29 2.45 9.09
N ASN A 272 -13.26 3.11 8.42
CA ASN A 272 -14.44 2.46 7.86
C ASN A 272 -14.18 1.69 6.56
N ASN A 273 -12.95 1.75 6.03
CA ASN A 273 -12.55 1.05 4.79
C ASN A 273 -11.78 -0.25 5.09
N ASP A 274 -12.00 -0.85 6.25
CA ASP A 274 -11.35 -2.08 6.71
C ASP A 274 -11.78 -3.35 5.96
N PHE A 275 -12.88 -3.28 5.21
CA PHE A 275 -13.35 -4.39 4.37
C PHE A 275 -12.66 -4.44 2.99
N ILE A 276 -11.97 -3.36 2.59
CA ILE A 276 -11.15 -3.33 1.37
C ILE A 276 -9.80 -3.97 1.70
N ASN A 277 -9.58 -5.20 1.26
CA ASN A 277 -8.39 -5.96 1.58
C ASN A 277 -8.00 -6.93 0.46
N GLY A 278 -6.75 -6.87 0.02
CA GLY A 278 -6.22 -7.69 -1.08
C GLY A 278 -6.48 -7.11 -2.47
N GLU A 279 -6.99 -5.89 -2.58
CA GLU A 279 -7.38 -5.26 -3.82
C GLU A 279 -6.23 -4.50 -4.51
N ASN A 280 -6.32 -4.40 -5.84
CA ASN A 280 -5.46 -3.56 -6.66
C ASN A 280 -6.31 -2.54 -7.41
N ILE A 281 -6.20 -1.28 -7.05
CA ILE A 281 -7.06 -0.21 -7.55
C ILE A 281 -6.31 0.58 -8.62
N THR A 282 -6.81 0.55 -9.84
CA THR A 282 -6.25 1.32 -10.96
C THR A 282 -6.76 2.76 -10.92
N ILE A 283 -5.85 3.71 -11.08
CA ILE A 283 -6.12 5.15 -11.09
C ILE A 283 -5.49 5.79 -12.33
#